data_67afb15bcf0e0e069de9d2d44bc886bf
#
_entry.id   67afb15bcf0e0e069de9d2d44bc886bf
#
_cell.length_a   1.000
_cell.length_b   1.000
_cell.length_c   1.000
_cell.angle_alpha   90.00
_cell.angle_beta   90.00
_cell.angle_gamma   90.00
#
_symmetry.space_group_name_H-M   'P 1'
#
loop_
_entity.id
_entity.type
_entity.pdbx_description
1 polymer ?
#
loop_
_entity_poly.entity_id
_entity_poly.type
_entity_poly.pdbx_seq_one_letter_code
_entity_poly.pdbx_strand_id
1 'polypeptide(L)'
;MTRKTIACSPFESVAAHAPRLALCAFATMTALCPLTARADETGTATMAVDTEVKLLSDLRNRGVSDSGRKPSLQLGVQIAHESGFIGLAQLSTVSRKAFTDGDGLNLLLGTGYRFGDPDGWHFGLGLAKEFFPGAKFDAPHGIDMEAGVPVDFRRTRYDTAYAVLEIGWGKLEGRILNVLSRTYRGADTGGVCGQILVAGVDPTPALECYGRGDNNSRGSMLYELAYRHPLTPTTTLNLHAGTQKIRHFKEADLSDYSIGVTHQRWGLSFTAEWVATRTHRPELFMIPDGDGWKRQDNNTLVVSVSRKF
;
A
#
# COMPACT_ATOMS: atom_id res chain seq x y z
N MET A 1 -26.76 62.90 -38.42
CA MET A 1 -25.66 62.79 -37.39
C MET A 1 -26.28 62.26 -36.12
N THR A 2 -26.23 60.95 -35.94
CA THR A 2 -26.93 60.25 -34.85
C THR A 2 -25.86 59.52 -33.98
N ARG A 3 -25.72 59.98 -32.75
CA ARG A 3 -24.86 59.33 -31.72
C ARG A 3 -25.52 58.02 -31.27
N LYS A 4 -24.81 56.90 -31.37
CA LYS A 4 -25.16 55.64 -30.73
C LYS A 4 -24.46 55.56 -29.41
N THR A 5 -25.24 55.50 -28.33
CA THR A 5 -24.84 55.23 -26.97
C THR A 5 -24.60 53.74 -26.80
N ILE A 6 -23.41 53.34 -26.32
CA ILE A 6 -23.06 51.95 -25.97
C ILE A 6 -23.40 51.79 -24.49
N ALA A 7 -24.35 50.91 -24.19
CA ALA A 7 -24.66 50.50 -22.83
C ALA A 7 -23.66 49.43 -22.34
N CYS A 8 -23.05 49.71 -21.16
CA CYS A 8 -22.29 48.70 -20.40
C CYS A 8 -23.27 47.73 -19.74
N SER A 9 -23.05 46.46 -20.00
CA SER A 9 -23.67 45.31 -19.31
C SER A 9 -22.87 44.99 -18.05
N PRO A 10 -23.49 44.66 -16.93
CA PRO A 10 -22.79 44.37 -15.69
C PRO A 10 -22.16 42.96 -15.71
N PHE A 11 -20.94 42.86 -15.17
CA PHE A 11 -20.25 41.63 -14.89
C PHE A 11 -21.04 40.76 -13.92
N GLU A 12 -21.48 39.60 -14.37
CA GLU A 12 -21.95 38.54 -13.47
C GLU A 12 -20.75 37.86 -12.85
N SER A 13 -20.69 37.88 -11.53
CA SER A 13 -19.72 37.18 -10.71
C SER A 13 -19.97 35.69 -10.84
N VAL A 14 -19.01 34.96 -11.45
CA VAL A 14 -18.95 33.53 -11.39
C VAL A 14 -18.55 33.11 -9.98
N ALA A 15 -19.54 32.71 -9.19
CA ALA A 15 -19.33 32.09 -7.89
C ALA A 15 -18.64 30.75 -8.09
N ALA A 16 -17.43 30.64 -7.52
CA ALA A 16 -16.65 29.41 -7.48
C ALA A 16 -17.46 28.30 -6.78
N HIS A 17 -17.81 27.27 -7.53
CA HIS A 17 -18.38 26.05 -6.97
C HIS A 17 -17.27 25.28 -6.28
N ALA A 18 -17.15 25.44 -4.96
CA ALA A 18 -16.39 24.51 -4.12
C ALA A 18 -17.09 23.14 -4.17
N PRO A 19 -16.35 22.04 -4.28
CA PRO A 19 -16.95 20.72 -4.42
C PRO A 19 -17.63 20.31 -3.12
N ARG A 20 -18.96 20.34 -3.09
CA ARG A 20 -19.81 19.81 -2.02
C ARG A 20 -19.81 18.26 -1.92
N LEU A 21 -18.90 17.59 -2.60
CA LEU A 21 -18.82 16.12 -2.65
C LEU A 21 -18.22 15.46 -1.41
N ALA A 22 -17.52 16.22 -0.55
CA ALA A 22 -16.93 15.64 0.65
C ALA A 22 -17.92 15.42 1.82
N LEU A 23 -19.09 16.09 1.81
CA LEU A 23 -20.06 15.97 2.90
C LEU A 23 -21.10 14.87 2.68
N CYS A 24 -21.35 14.45 1.43
CA CYS A 24 -22.30 13.36 1.14
C CYS A 24 -21.73 11.96 1.44
N ALA A 25 -20.41 11.79 1.44
CA ALA A 25 -19.78 10.51 1.79
C ALA A 25 -19.90 10.19 3.30
N PHE A 26 -20.06 11.19 4.15
CA PHE A 26 -20.24 11.00 5.59
C PHE A 26 -21.67 10.58 5.98
N ALA A 27 -22.68 10.97 5.19
CA ALA A 27 -24.07 10.68 5.50
C ALA A 27 -24.52 9.27 5.09
N THR A 28 -23.84 8.62 4.13
CA THR A 28 -24.16 7.26 3.70
C THR A 28 -23.45 6.17 4.52
N MET A 29 -22.46 6.52 5.32
CA MET A 29 -21.77 5.56 6.21
C MET A 29 -22.58 5.17 7.47
N THR A 30 -23.66 5.88 7.79
CA THR A 30 -24.52 5.53 8.93
C THR A 30 -25.56 4.44 8.62
N ALA A 31 -25.69 4.01 7.36
CA ALA A 31 -26.63 2.97 6.95
C ALA A 31 -26.01 1.57 6.76
N LEU A 32 -24.70 1.39 7.01
CA LEU A 32 -24.15 0.05 7.22
C LEU A 32 -24.64 -0.42 8.60
N CYS A 33 -25.79 -1.13 8.61
CA CYS A 33 -26.25 -1.89 9.75
C CYS A 33 -25.06 -2.65 10.34
N PRO A 34 -24.83 -2.61 11.66
CA PRO A 34 -23.91 -3.53 12.29
C PRO A 34 -24.45 -4.92 11.96
N LEU A 35 -23.70 -5.68 11.18
CA LEU A 35 -23.79 -7.13 11.20
C LEU A 35 -23.26 -7.54 12.58
N THR A 36 -24.08 -7.30 13.60
CA THR A 36 -23.89 -7.96 14.88
C THR A 36 -24.19 -9.42 14.60
N ALA A 37 -23.15 -10.22 14.39
CA ALA A 37 -23.25 -11.64 14.64
C ALA A 37 -23.66 -11.75 16.11
N ARG A 38 -24.94 -12.02 16.34
CA ARG A 38 -25.48 -12.32 17.65
C ARG A 38 -24.93 -13.69 17.98
N ALA A 39 -23.79 -13.73 18.70
CA ALA A 39 -23.38 -14.95 19.37
C ALA A 39 -24.47 -15.29 20.39
N ASP A 40 -24.98 -16.50 20.30
CA ASP A 40 -25.90 -17.07 21.29
C ASP A 40 -25.20 -16.99 22.65
N GLU A 41 -25.84 -16.39 23.65
CA GLU A 41 -25.27 -16.07 24.98
C GLU A 41 -24.92 -17.31 25.84
N THR A 42 -24.82 -18.51 25.32
CA THR A 42 -24.54 -19.73 26.06
C THR A 42 -23.36 -20.56 25.53
N GLY A 43 -22.63 -20.09 24.50
CA GLY A 43 -21.44 -20.76 24.00
C GLY A 43 -20.23 -19.84 24.14
N THR A 44 -19.13 -20.33 24.67
CA THR A 44 -17.80 -19.68 24.54
C THR A 44 -17.57 -19.40 23.07
N ALA A 45 -17.43 -18.12 22.69
CA ALA A 45 -17.21 -17.74 21.30
C ALA A 45 -15.87 -18.32 20.85
N THR A 46 -15.91 -19.38 20.06
CA THR A 46 -14.72 -20.08 19.53
C THR A 46 -14.03 -19.28 18.44
N MET A 47 -14.67 -18.20 17.95
CA MET A 47 -14.20 -17.37 16.84
C MET A 47 -14.45 -15.89 17.12
N ALA A 48 -13.43 -15.07 17.00
CA ALA A 48 -13.52 -13.61 17.01
C ALA A 48 -13.44 -13.08 15.57
N VAL A 49 -14.28 -12.11 15.24
CA VAL A 49 -14.28 -11.42 13.94
C VAL A 49 -14.15 -9.92 14.20
N ASP A 50 -13.06 -9.34 13.72
CA ASP A 50 -12.81 -7.89 13.77
C ASP A 50 -12.98 -7.30 12.38
N THR A 51 -13.79 -6.26 12.25
CA THR A 51 -13.91 -5.48 11.03
C THR A 51 -13.42 -4.07 11.26
N GLU A 52 -12.72 -3.49 10.28
CA GLU A 52 -12.20 -2.13 10.35
C GLU A 52 -12.47 -1.36 9.06
N VAL A 53 -12.92 -0.13 9.23
CA VAL A 53 -12.98 0.88 8.16
C VAL A 53 -11.96 1.95 8.50
N LYS A 54 -11.04 2.27 7.56
CA LYS A 54 -9.98 3.25 7.76
C LYS A 54 -9.85 4.19 6.58
N LEU A 55 -9.80 5.48 6.86
CA LEU A 55 -9.49 6.54 5.90
C LEU A 55 -8.09 7.07 6.20
N LEU A 56 -7.23 7.09 5.19
CA LEU A 56 -5.83 7.54 5.29
C LEU A 56 -5.60 8.73 4.36
N SER A 57 -4.74 9.66 4.75
CA SER A 57 -4.28 10.74 3.86
C SER A 57 -3.39 10.22 2.72
N ASP A 58 -2.71 9.10 2.94
CA ASP A 58 -1.83 8.43 1.98
C ASP A 58 -1.68 6.96 2.39
N LEU A 59 -1.99 6.03 1.47
CA LEU A 59 -1.76 4.60 1.70
C LEU A 59 -0.32 4.26 1.32
N ARG A 60 0.46 3.77 2.28
CA ARG A 60 1.84 3.39 2.08
C ARG A 60 2.09 1.92 2.32
N ASN A 61 2.86 1.33 1.43
CA ASN A 61 3.42 0.00 1.57
C ASN A 61 4.94 0.11 1.58
N ARG A 62 5.60 -0.36 2.62
CA ARG A 62 7.06 -0.23 2.77
C ARG A 62 7.54 1.22 2.59
N GLY A 63 6.81 2.17 3.16
CA GLY A 63 7.14 3.58 3.05
C GLY A 63 6.88 4.23 1.67
N VAL A 64 6.55 3.46 0.63
CA VAL A 64 6.19 3.95 -0.71
C VAL A 64 4.68 4.13 -0.82
N SER A 65 4.23 5.23 -1.42
CA SER A 65 2.81 5.52 -1.59
C SER A 65 2.18 4.66 -2.68
N ASP A 66 1.22 3.81 -2.31
CA ASP A 66 0.38 3.05 -3.23
C ASP A 66 -0.81 3.88 -3.74
N SER A 67 -1.25 4.90 -2.99
CA SER A 67 -2.37 5.76 -3.39
C SER A 67 -1.97 6.97 -4.25
N GLY A 68 -0.67 7.11 -4.58
CA GLY A 68 -0.17 8.25 -5.36
C GLY A 68 -0.14 9.56 -4.55
N ARG A 69 0.03 9.47 -3.22
CA ARG A 69 -0.01 10.56 -2.25
C ARG A 69 -1.37 11.26 -2.23
N LYS A 70 -2.43 10.47 -2.30
CA LYS A 70 -3.83 10.89 -2.22
C LYS A 70 -4.55 10.11 -1.13
N PRO A 71 -5.69 10.63 -0.62
CA PRO A 71 -6.50 9.88 0.33
C PRO A 71 -6.90 8.50 -0.17
N SER A 72 -6.89 7.52 0.74
CA SER A 72 -7.25 6.12 0.47
C SER A 72 -8.23 5.62 1.51
N LEU A 73 -9.19 4.81 1.05
CA LEU A 73 -10.11 4.06 1.89
C LEU A 73 -9.60 2.62 2.00
N GLN A 74 -9.63 2.07 3.21
CA GLN A 74 -9.27 0.69 3.51
C GLN A 74 -10.39 0.03 4.32
N LEU A 75 -10.77 -1.17 3.91
CA LEU A 75 -11.73 -2.04 4.59
C LEU A 75 -11.00 -3.32 4.96
N GLY A 76 -11.07 -3.72 6.22
CA GLY A 76 -10.40 -4.92 6.73
C GLY A 76 -11.37 -5.83 7.48
N VAL A 77 -11.18 -7.14 7.34
CA VAL A 77 -11.81 -8.19 8.13
C VAL A 77 -10.72 -9.12 8.60
N GLN A 78 -10.68 -9.39 9.89
CA GLN A 78 -9.80 -10.39 10.49
C GLN A 78 -10.64 -11.40 11.27
N ILE A 79 -10.32 -12.67 11.10
CA ILE A 79 -10.93 -13.78 11.82
C ILE A 79 -9.85 -14.44 12.64
N ALA A 80 -10.12 -14.69 13.93
CA ALA A 80 -9.25 -15.44 14.82
C ALA A 80 -10.06 -16.54 15.51
N HIS A 81 -9.62 -17.78 15.37
CA HIS A 81 -10.21 -18.94 16.01
C HIS A 81 -9.37 -19.35 17.23
N GLU A 82 -10.01 -19.88 18.28
CA GLU A 82 -9.32 -20.31 19.51
C GLU A 82 -8.25 -21.38 19.28
N SER A 83 -8.37 -22.16 18.19
CA SER A 83 -7.32 -23.11 17.79
C SER A 83 -6.01 -22.47 17.37
N GLY A 84 -5.97 -21.14 17.17
CA GLY A 84 -4.85 -20.41 16.60
C GLY A 84 -4.95 -20.10 15.11
N PHE A 85 -5.99 -20.62 14.41
CA PHE A 85 -6.23 -20.25 13.01
C PHE A 85 -6.60 -18.77 12.87
N ILE A 86 -6.00 -18.11 11.89
CA ILE A 86 -6.29 -16.71 11.54
C ILE A 86 -6.59 -16.57 10.04
N GLY A 87 -7.52 -15.69 9.73
CA GLY A 87 -7.85 -15.27 8.37
C GLY A 87 -7.86 -13.76 8.27
N LEU A 88 -7.45 -13.21 7.12
CA LEU A 88 -7.39 -11.78 6.83
C LEU A 88 -7.91 -11.51 5.44
N ALA A 89 -8.77 -10.52 5.31
CA ALA A 89 -9.14 -9.92 4.03
C ALA A 89 -9.08 -8.40 4.16
N GLN A 90 -8.41 -7.72 3.23
CA GLN A 90 -8.31 -6.26 3.23
C GLN A 90 -8.44 -5.73 1.81
N LEU A 91 -9.33 -4.77 1.63
CA LEU A 91 -9.54 -4.04 0.38
C LEU A 91 -9.09 -2.59 0.58
N SER A 92 -8.27 -2.08 -0.33
CA SER A 92 -7.76 -0.70 -0.28
C SER A 92 -7.87 -0.03 -1.64
N THR A 93 -8.13 1.29 -1.65
CA THR A 93 -8.04 2.07 -2.89
C THR A 93 -6.59 2.46 -3.17
N VAL A 94 -6.12 2.26 -4.39
CA VAL A 94 -4.76 2.55 -4.85
C VAL A 94 -4.74 3.41 -6.10
N SER A 95 -3.57 3.93 -6.46
CA SER A 95 -3.40 4.78 -7.63
C SER A 95 -3.35 3.95 -8.92
N ARG A 96 -4.20 4.28 -9.90
CA ARG A 96 -4.12 3.71 -11.26
C ARG A 96 -2.86 4.13 -12.02
N LYS A 97 -2.18 5.19 -11.58
CA LYS A 97 -0.89 5.59 -12.14
C LYS A 97 0.27 4.74 -11.62
N ALA A 98 0.15 4.25 -10.38
CA ALA A 98 1.14 3.33 -9.79
C ALA A 98 0.91 1.88 -10.23
N PHE A 99 -0.36 1.50 -10.40
CA PHE A 99 -0.80 0.17 -10.83
C PHE A 99 -1.58 0.31 -12.13
N THR A 100 -0.84 0.41 -13.23
CA THR A 100 -1.37 0.70 -14.57
C THR A 100 -2.38 -0.36 -15.03
N ASP A 101 -3.34 0.04 -15.87
CA ASP A 101 -4.48 -0.76 -16.34
C ASP A 101 -5.40 -1.31 -15.23
N GLY A 102 -5.12 -1.00 -13.96
CA GLY A 102 -5.86 -1.51 -12.81
C GLY A 102 -7.13 -0.74 -12.50
N ASP A 103 -8.02 -1.40 -11.73
CA ASP A 103 -9.29 -0.81 -11.28
C ASP A 103 -9.11 0.22 -10.14
N GLY A 104 -7.87 0.45 -9.69
CA GLY A 104 -7.57 1.34 -8.56
C GLY A 104 -7.82 0.67 -7.21
N LEU A 105 -7.77 -0.64 -7.15
CA LEU A 105 -7.99 -1.46 -5.96
C LEU A 105 -6.80 -2.39 -5.68
N ASN A 106 -6.54 -2.63 -4.40
CA ASN A 106 -5.70 -3.70 -3.89
C ASN A 106 -6.53 -4.58 -2.96
N LEU A 107 -6.55 -5.89 -3.19
CA LEU A 107 -7.15 -6.88 -2.32
C LEU A 107 -6.05 -7.77 -1.74
N LEU A 108 -5.85 -7.71 -0.43
CA LEU A 108 -4.98 -8.61 0.31
C LEU A 108 -5.82 -9.70 0.98
N LEU A 109 -5.50 -10.94 0.71
CA LEU A 109 -6.04 -12.11 1.40
C LEU A 109 -4.91 -12.84 2.11
N GLY A 110 -5.17 -13.28 3.34
CA GLY A 110 -4.20 -14.01 4.14
C GLY A 110 -4.85 -15.07 5.00
N THR A 111 -4.12 -16.14 5.27
CA THR A 111 -4.50 -17.17 6.22
C THR A 111 -3.26 -17.71 6.92
N GLY A 112 -3.41 -18.16 8.15
CA GLY A 112 -2.29 -18.66 8.90
C GLY A 112 -2.71 -19.34 10.20
N TYR A 113 -1.70 -19.72 10.92
CA TYR A 113 -1.83 -20.33 12.24
C TYR A 113 -0.85 -19.66 13.20
N ARG A 114 -1.37 -19.20 14.34
CA ARG A 114 -0.59 -18.56 15.42
C ARG A 114 -0.63 -19.45 16.66
N PHE A 115 0.51 -19.58 17.31
CA PHE A 115 0.68 -20.39 18.53
C PHE A 115 1.67 -19.75 19.48
N GLY A 116 1.66 -20.17 20.74
CA GLY A 116 2.49 -19.62 21.81
C GLY A 116 1.71 -18.75 22.78
N ASP A 117 2.43 -18.00 23.59
CA ASP A 117 1.85 -17.12 24.60
C ASP A 117 1.74 -15.69 24.06
N PRO A 118 0.54 -15.10 23.96
CA PRO A 118 0.38 -13.71 23.46
C PRO A 118 1.14 -12.66 24.27
N ASP A 119 1.34 -12.88 25.57
CA ASP A 119 2.10 -11.99 26.48
C ASP A 119 3.60 -12.33 26.54
N GLY A 120 3.97 -13.51 26.02
CA GLY A 120 5.33 -14.02 25.93
C GLY A 120 5.75 -14.23 24.47
N TRP A 121 6.45 -15.35 24.24
CA TRP A 121 6.82 -15.76 22.89
C TRP A 121 5.65 -16.36 22.12
N HIS A 122 5.37 -15.81 20.97
CA HIS A 122 4.39 -16.33 20.03
C HIS A 122 4.95 -16.38 18.61
N PHE A 123 4.42 -17.31 17.84
CA PHE A 123 4.87 -17.59 16.47
C PHE A 123 3.66 -17.69 15.55
N GLY A 124 3.85 -17.33 14.30
CA GLY A 124 2.83 -17.47 13.28
C GLY A 124 3.42 -17.96 11.96
N LEU A 125 2.67 -18.82 11.28
CA LEU A 125 2.97 -19.27 9.92
C LEU A 125 1.76 -19.01 9.06
N GLY A 126 1.96 -18.49 7.85
CA GLY A 126 0.84 -18.16 6.99
C GLY A 126 1.21 -18.03 5.52
N LEU A 127 0.17 -17.86 4.74
CA LEU A 127 0.21 -17.51 3.33
C LEU A 127 -0.60 -16.23 3.13
N ALA A 128 -0.13 -15.36 2.26
CA ALA A 128 -0.85 -14.15 1.89
C ALA A 128 -0.74 -13.92 0.38
N LYS A 129 -1.73 -13.24 -0.19
CA LYS A 129 -1.70 -12.84 -1.60
C LYS A 129 -2.32 -11.46 -1.76
N GLU A 130 -1.59 -10.59 -2.42
CA GLU A 130 -2.06 -9.31 -2.93
C GLU A 130 -2.54 -9.48 -4.36
N PHE A 131 -3.72 -8.94 -4.64
CA PHE A 131 -4.30 -8.85 -5.97
C PHE A 131 -4.49 -7.38 -6.31
N PHE A 132 -4.11 -7.03 -7.51
CA PHE A 132 -4.38 -5.72 -8.09
C PHE A 132 -5.28 -5.91 -9.32
N PRO A 133 -6.62 -5.93 -9.17
CA PRO A 133 -7.56 -6.26 -10.24
C PRO A 133 -7.30 -5.44 -11.49
N GLY A 134 -7.15 -6.11 -12.63
CA GLY A 134 -6.85 -5.51 -13.93
C GLY A 134 -5.41 -5.03 -14.11
N ALA A 135 -4.68 -4.74 -13.03
CA ALA A 135 -3.37 -4.07 -13.08
C ALA A 135 -2.28 -4.94 -13.73
N LYS A 136 -1.66 -4.37 -14.74
CA LYS A 136 -0.59 -4.96 -15.55
C LYS A 136 0.12 -3.86 -16.32
N PHE A 137 1.28 -4.21 -16.84
CA PHE A 137 2.01 -3.35 -17.78
C PHE A 137 2.73 -4.23 -18.82
N ASP A 138 2.98 -3.67 -19.98
CA ASP A 138 3.81 -4.27 -21.02
C ASP A 138 5.17 -3.54 -21.01
N ALA A 139 6.27 -4.29 -20.90
CA ALA A 139 7.61 -3.74 -20.87
C ALA A 139 8.61 -4.63 -21.60
N PRO A 140 9.69 -4.05 -22.17
CA PRO A 140 10.74 -4.82 -22.82
C PRO A 140 11.53 -5.63 -21.79
N HIS A 141 11.89 -6.85 -22.13
CA HIS A 141 12.73 -7.72 -21.31
C HIS A 141 14.16 -7.83 -21.81
N GLY A 142 14.48 -7.12 -22.90
CA GLY A 142 15.81 -7.00 -23.48
C GLY A 142 16.00 -5.71 -24.25
N ILE A 143 17.25 -5.41 -24.58
CA ILE A 143 17.66 -4.34 -25.49
C ILE A 143 18.56 -5.00 -26.55
N ASP A 144 18.25 -4.77 -27.81
CA ASP A 144 19.18 -5.02 -28.91
C ASP A 144 20.32 -4.01 -28.79
N MET A 145 21.51 -4.49 -28.40
CA MET A 145 22.65 -3.63 -28.14
C MET A 145 23.28 -3.06 -29.41
N GLU A 146 23.03 -3.66 -30.60
CA GLU A 146 23.51 -3.16 -31.87
C GLU A 146 22.60 -2.05 -32.40
N ALA A 147 21.29 -2.29 -32.35
CA ALA A 147 20.28 -1.31 -32.82
C ALA A 147 19.90 -0.27 -31.76
N GLY A 148 20.22 -0.51 -30.46
CA GLY A 148 19.84 0.36 -29.35
C GLY A 148 18.34 0.41 -29.07
N VAL A 149 17.59 -0.62 -29.49
CA VAL A 149 16.13 -0.63 -29.38
C VAL A 149 15.64 -1.68 -28.36
N PRO A 150 14.55 -1.38 -27.62
CA PRO A 150 13.92 -2.33 -26.72
C PRO A 150 13.28 -3.50 -27.51
N VAL A 151 13.48 -4.72 -26.99
CA VAL A 151 12.98 -5.97 -27.60
C VAL A 151 12.29 -6.84 -26.54
N ASP A 152 11.61 -7.90 -26.98
CA ASP A 152 11.00 -8.92 -26.12
C ASP A 152 9.97 -8.34 -25.14
N PHE A 153 8.99 -7.62 -25.67
CA PHE A 153 7.91 -7.05 -24.88
C PHE A 153 7.03 -8.14 -24.27
N ARG A 154 6.86 -8.11 -22.96
CA ARG A 154 6.02 -9.05 -22.21
C ARG A 154 5.12 -8.32 -21.23
N ARG A 155 4.00 -8.99 -20.93
CA ARG A 155 3.02 -8.51 -19.96
C ARG A 155 3.33 -9.02 -18.56
N THR A 156 3.46 -8.10 -17.62
CA THR A 156 3.68 -8.40 -16.19
C THR A 156 2.52 -7.90 -15.35
N ARG A 157 2.13 -8.69 -14.32
CA ARG A 157 1.11 -8.34 -13.31
C ARG A 157 1.78 -7.93 -12.02
N TYR A 158 1.05 -7.11 -11.25
CA TYR A 158 1.48 -6.67 -9.92
C TYR A 158 1.16 -7.67 -8.81
N ASP A 159 0.29 -8.66 -9.06
CA ASP A 159 -0.13 -9.65 -8.06
C ASP A 159 1.08 -10.35 -7.42
N THR A 160 1.03 -10.49 -6.07
CA THR A 160 2.14 -11.08 -5.31
C THR A 160 1.63 -12.05 -4.26
N ALA A 161 2.25 -13.22 -4.18
CA ALA A 161 1.99 -14.22 -3.14
C ALA A 161 3.19 -14.36 -2.21
N TYR A 162 2.91 -14.59 -0.91
CA TYR A 162 3.90 -14.66 0.14
C TYR A 162 3.72 -15.89 1.01
N ALA A 163 4.83 -16.51 1.45
CA ALA A 163 4.88 -17.22 2.71
C ALA A 163 5.26 -16.23 3.82
N VAL A 164 4.61 -16.34 4.96
CA VAL A 164 4.76 -15.43 6.10
C VAL A 164 5.19 -16.21 7.32
N LEU A 165 6.28 -15.78 7.94
CA LEU A 165 6.71 -16.20 9.27
C LEU A 165 6.56 -14.99 10.21
N GLU A 166 5.87 -15.18 11.34
CA GLU A 166 5.74 -14.20 12.41
C GLU A 166 6.42 -14.72 13.67
N ILE A 167 7.16 -13.86 14.33
CA ILE A 167 7.81 -14.11 15.62
C ILE A 167 7.54 -12.89 16.48
N GLY A 168 6.92 -13.08 17.64
CA GLY A 168 6.62 -12.00 18.55
C GLY A 168 7.02 -12.29 20.00
N TRP A 169 7.23 -11.22 20.75
CA TRP A 169 7.42 -11.26 22.19
C TRP A 169 6.71 -10.08 22.84
N GLY A 170 5.62 -10.38 23.54
CA GLY A 170 4.75 -9.37 24.12
C GLY A 170 4.27 -8.37 23.05
N LYS A 171 4.77 -7.13 23.10
CA LYS A 171 4.37 -6.02 22.20
C LYS A 171 5.28 -5.84 20.98
N LEU A 172 6.32 -6.65 20.87
CA LEU A 172 7.25 -6.63 19.74
C LEU A 172 6.87 -7.73 18.76
N GLU A 173 6.64 -7.37 17.50
CA GLU A 173 6.29 -8.29 16.41
C GLU A 173 7.32 -8.18 15.29
N GLY A 174 7.92 -9.30 14.91
CA GLY A 174 8.75 -9.46 13.73
C GLY A 174 8.03 -10.28 12.67
N ARG A 175 8.17 -9.91 11.39
CA ARG A 175 7.65 -10.68 10.25
C ARG A 175 8.70 -10.84 9.19
N ILE A 176 8.74 -12.02 8.62
CA ILE A 176 9.54 -12.36 7.44
C ILE A 176 8.58 -12.84 6.36
N LEU A 177 8.59 -12.17 5.21
CA LEU A 177 7.78 -12.57 4.07
C LEU A 177 8.71 -13.03 2.94
N ASN A 178 8.46 -14.22 2.42
CA ASN A 178 9.14 -14.76 1.24
C ASN A 178 8.20 -14.72 0.04
N VAL A 179 8.62 -14.13 -1.07
CA VAL A 179 7.83 -14.02 -2.30
C VAL A 179 7.79 -15.37 -3.03
N LEU A 180 6.58 -15.92 -3.17
CA LEU A 180 6.31 -17.20 -3.82
C LEU A 180 5.94 -17.03 -5.31
N SER A 181 5.32 -15.90 -5.68
CA SER A 181 4.96 -15.56 -7.05
C SER A 181 6.21 -15.31 -7.90
N ARG A 182 6.05 -15.31 -9.24
CA ARG A 182 7.14 -15.00 -10.17
C ARG A 182 7.75 -13.63 -9.91
N THR A 183 6.90 -12.64 -9.60
CA THR A 183 7.32 -11.27 -9.35
C THR A 183 6.81 -10.76 -8.01
N TYR A 184 7.55 -9.86 -7.40
CA TYR A 184 7.13 -9.01 -6.32
C TYR A 184 6.62 -7.71 -6.92
N ARG A 185 5.30 -7.49 -6.90
CA ARG A 185 4.64 -6.26 -7.36
C ARG A 185 5.13 -5.78 -8.74
N GLY A 186 5.31 -6.73 -9.66
CA GLY A 186 5.77 -6.45 -11.02
C GLY A 186 7.30 -6.30 -11.18
N ALA A 187 8.10 -6.54 -10.14
CA ALA A 187 9.55 -6.47 -10.24
C ALA A 187 10.11 -7.69 -11.03
N ASP A 188 10.34 -7.50 -12.30
CA ASP A 188 11.11 -8.33 -13.22
C ASP A 188 12.01 -7.43 -14.08
N THR A 189 12.73 -7.99 -15.03
CA THR A 189 13.61 -7.21 -15.91
C THR A 189 12.84 -6.07 -16.60
N GLY A 190 11.65 -6.33 -17.13
CA GLY A 190 10.81 -5.30 -17.76
C GLY A 190 10.39 -4.20 -16.78
N GLY A 191 9.89 -4.59 -15.60
CA GLY A 191 9.42 -3.66 -14.59
C GLY A 191 10.53 -2.82 -13.95
N VAL A 192 11.68 -3.42 -13.66
CA VAL A 192 12.79 -2.71 -12.99
C VAL A 192 13.65 -1.95 -13.99
N CYS A 193 14.23 -2.65 -14.99
CA CYS A 193 15.13 -2.01 -15.95
C CYS A 193 14.39 -1.03 -16.84
N GLY A 194 13.13 -1.37 -17.24
CA GLY A 194 12.27 -0.49 -18.02
C GLY A 194 11.90 0.79 -17.27
N GLN A 195 11.56 0.69 -15.98
CA GLN A 195 11.24 1.88 -15.16
C GLN A 195 12.47 2.80 -14.99
N ILE A 196 13.66 2.22 -14.77
CA ILE A 196 14.91 3.00 -14.71
C ILE A 196 15.15 3.71 -16.05
N LEU A 197 14.88 3.04 -17.18
CA LEU A 197 15.07 3.62 -18.51
C LEU A 197 14.15 4.80 -18.78
N VAL A 198 12.86 4.68 -18.42
CA VAL A 198 11.86 5.72 -18.74
C VAL A 198 11.81 6.86 -17.75
N ALA A 199 12.14 6.64 -16.48
CA ALA A 199 12.11 7.65 -15.44
C ALA A 199 13.51 8.22 -15.11
N GLY A 200 14.58 7.55 -15.54
CA GLY A 200 15.97 7.99 -15.36
C GLY A 200 16.39 9.03 -16.40
N VAL A 201 17.34 9.90 -16.02
CA VAL A 201 17.99 10.87 -16.93
C VAL A 201 19.14 10.21 -17.68
N ASP A 202 19.88 9.32 -17.01
CA ASP A 202 21.01 8.56 -17.55
C ASP A 202 20.56 7.14 -17.91
N PRO A 203 20.67 6.68 -19.18
CA PRO A 203 20.28 5.34 -19.59
C PRO A 203 21.26 4.26 -19.13
N THR A 204 22.50 4.60 -18.74
CA THR A 204 23.55 3.63 -18.38
C THR A 204 23.10 2.62 -17.32
N PRO A 205 22.46 3.01 -16.20
CA PRO A 205 22.02 2.05 -15.21
C PRO A 205 20.92 1.08 -15.72
N ALA A 206 20.09 1.53 -16.66
CA ALA A 206 19.09 0.66 -17.29
C ALA A 206 19.77 -0.36 -18.22
N LEU A 207 20.76 0.06 -19.01
CA LEU A 207 21.54 -0.82 -19.90
C LEU A 207 22.29 -1.87 -19.11
N GLU A 208 22.95 -1.50 -18.01
CA GLU A 208 23.59 -2.44 -17.08
C GLU A 208 22.58 -3.42 -16.47
N CYS A 209 21.38 -2.96 -16.16
CA CYS A 209 20.30 -3.79 -15.65
C CYS A 209 19.87 -4.84 -16.69
N TYR A 210 19.60 -4.43 -17.93
CA TYR A 210 19.27 -5.34 -19.04
C TYR A 210 20.41 -6.30 -19.38
N GLY A 211 21.67 -5.86 -19.28
CA GLY A 211 22.87 -6.69 -19.52
C GLY A 211 22.98 -7.91 -18.59
N ARG A 212 22.24 -7.95 -17.46
CA ARG A 212 22.17 -9.12 -16.56
C ARG A 212 21.19 -10.20 -17.04
N GLY A 213 20.52 -9.99 -18.17
CA GLY A 213 19.57 -10.91 -18.77
C GLY A 213 18.17 -10.83 -18.15
N ASP A 214 17.27 -11.71 -18.63
CA ASP A 214 15.88 -11.77 -18.17
C ASP A 214 15.77 -12.49 -16.83
N ASN A 215 15.36 -11.77 -15.80
CA ASN A 215 15.25 -12.24 -14.44
C ASN A 215 13.86 -11.93 -13.86
N ASN A 216 13.51 -12.63 -12.78
CA ASN A 216 12.31 -12.38 -11.98
C ASN A 216 12.68 -12.27 -10.50
N SER A 217 11.75 -11.82 -9.68
CA SER A 217 11.99 -11.56 -8.25
C SER A 217 11.41 -12.62 -7.31
N ARG A 218 11.10 -13.83 -7.79
CA ARG A 218 10.70 -14.94 -6.90
C ARG A 218 11.79 -15.22 -5.87
N GLY A 219 11.38 -15.40 -4.61
CA GLY A 219 12.32 -15.63 -3.51
C GLY A 219 12.87 -14.32 -2.91
N SER A 220 12.33 -13.15 -3.29
CA SER A 220 12.59 -11.91 -2.57
C SER A 220 12.16 -12.03 -1.12
N MET A 221 12.85 -11.32 -0.24
CA MET A 221 12.64 -11.37 1.21
C MET A 221 12.28 -9.99 1.73
N LEU A 222 11.25 -9.94 2.57
CA LEU A 222 10.82 -8.73 3.24
C LEU A 222 10.85 -8.97 4.76
N TYR A 223 11.39 -8.02 5.48
CA TYR A 223 11.53 -8.09 6.93
C TYR A 223 10.82 -6.89 7.56
N GLU A 224 10.09 -7.14 8.62
CA GLU A 224 9.37 -6.12 9.38
C GLU A 224 9.60 -6.30 10.87
N LEU A 225 9.70 -5.20 11.57
CA LEU A 225 9.70 -5.13 13.02
C LEU A 225 8.73 -4.02 13.45
N ALA A 226 7.78 -4.36 14.30
CA ALA A 226 6.81 -3.42 14.84
C ALA A 226 6.79 -3.49 16.38
N TYR A 227 6.67 -2.33 17.01
CA TYR A 227 6.54 -2.23 18.46
C TYR A 227 5.41 -1.26 18.80
N ARG A 228 4.48 -1.71 19.67
CA ARG A 228 3.35 -0.91 20.11
C ARG A 228 3.40 -0.74 21.62
N HIS A 229 3.56 0.50 22.07
CA HIS A 229 3.64 0.83 23.49
C HIS A 229 2.45 1.69 23.95
N PRO A 230 1.57 1.22 24.84
CA PRO A 230 0.52 2.04 25.41
C PRO A 230 1.15 3.10 26.31
N LEU A 231 0.98 4.37 25.95
CA LEU A 231 1.39 5.53 26.75
C LEU A 231 0.33 5.85 27.81
N THR A 232 -0.94 5.69 27.43
CA THR A 232 -2.12 5.82 28.31
C THR A 232 -3.16 4.77 27.90
N PRO A 233 -4.26 4.57 28.66
CA PRO A 233 -5.32 3.65 28.25
C PRO A 233 -5.92 3.95 26.86
N THR A 234 -5.80 5.19 26.36
CA THR A 234 -6.36 5.62 25.07
C THR A 234 -5.31 6.03 24.05
N THR A 235 -4.01 6.03 24.40
CA THR A 235 -2.96 6.53 23.52
C THR A 235 -1.84 5.50 23.40
N THR A 236 -1.47 5.14 22.17
CA THR A 236 -0.43 4.15 21.87
C THR A 236 0.64 4.78 20.98
N LEU A 237 1.91 4.58 21.33
CA LEU A 237 3.06 4.83 20.49
C LEU A 237 3.26 3.63 19.56
N ASN A 238 3.42 3.90 18.26
CA ASN A 238 3.69 2.89 17.23
C ASN A 238 5.08 3.15 16.65
N LEU A 239 5.91 2.13 16.62
CA LEU A 239 7.22 2.15 15.95
C LEU A 239 7.25 1.04 14.92
N HIS A 240 7.85 1.32 13.77
CA HIS A 240 8.05 0.33 12.70
C HIS A 240 9.41 0.51 12.05
N ALA A 241 10.01 -0.60 11.67
CA ALA A 241 11.18 -0.66 10.79
C ALA A 241 11.00 -1.82 9.82
N GLY A 242 11.28 -1.58 8.55
CA GLY A 242 11.17 -2.58 7.50
C GLY A 242 12.34 -2.54 6.54
N THR A 243 12.58 -3.65 5.87
CA THR A 243 13.48 -3.70 4.72
C THR A 243 13.02 -4.77 3.74
N GLN A 244 13.14 -4.49 2.46
CA GLN A 244 12.93 -5.48 1.41
C GLN A 244 14.23 -5.72 0.64
N LYS A 245 14.45 -6.98 0.27
CA LYS A 245 15.55 -7.45 -0.55
C LYS A 245 14.99 -8.13 -1.78
N ILE A 246 15.09 -7.46 -2.91
CA ILE A 246 14.50 -7.92 -4.16
C ILE A 246 15.52 -8.76 -4.92
N ARG A 247 15.23 -10.05 -5.04
CA ARG A 247 16.11 -10.98 -5.70
C ARG A 247 16.37 -10.54 -7.14
N HIS A 248 17.64 -10.53 -7.56
CA HIS A 248 18.19 -10.07 -8.84
C HIS A 248 18.12 -8.55 -9.09
N PHE A 249 17.40 -7.79 -8.26
CA PHE A 249 17.18 -6.35 -8.47
C PHE A 249 17.51 -5.55 -7.21
N LYS A 250 18.79 -5.41 -6.88
CA LYS A 250 19.23 -4.59 -5.73
C LYS A 250 18.79 -3.13 -5.82
N GLU A 251 18.53 -2.66 -7.03
CA GLU A 251 18.00 -1.32 -7.32
C GLU A 251 16.64 -1.09 -6.66
N ALA A 252 15.83 -2.14 -6.54
CA ALA A 252 14.52 -2.12 -5.90
C ALA A 252 14.56 -2.42 -4.39
N ASP A 253 15.74 -2.63 -3.80
CA ASP A 253 15.90 -2.73 -2.36
C ASP A 253 15.56 -1.39 -1.70
N LEU A 254 14.87 -1.47 -0.57
CA LEU A 254 14.59 -0.29 0.25
C LEU A 254 14.52 -0.63 1.74
N SER A 255 14.60 0.38 2.57
CA SER A 255 14.28 0.31 4.00
C SER A 255 13.32 1.43 4.37
N ASP A 256 12.40 1.14 5.26
CA ASP A 256 11.41 2.08 5.75
C ASP A 256 11.34 2.08 7.27
N TYR A 257 10.97 3.22 7.81
CA TYR A 257 10.85 3.45 9.25
C TYR A 257 9.63 4.31 9.49
N SER A 258 8.94 4.05 10.60
CA SER A 258 7.92 4.99 11.04
C SER A 258 7.86 5.14 12.55
N ILE A 259 7.41 6.31 12.98
CA ILE A 259 7.03 6.64 14.34
C ILE A 259 5.68 7.34 14.31
N GLY A 260 4.75 6.86 15.12
CA GLY A 260 3.40 7.39 15.12
C GLY A 260 2.72 7.26 16.49
N VAL A 261 1.65 8.00 16.64
CA VAL A 261 0.79 7.96 17.82
C VAL A 261 -0.65 7.71 17.36
N THR A 262 -1.30 6.75 18.02
CA THR A 262 -2.74 6.47 17.87
C THR A 262 -3.46 6.90 19.13
N HIS A 263 -4.50 7.74 19.01
CA HIS A 263 -5.37 8.15 20.10
C HIS A 263 -6.80 7.67 19.85
N GLN A 264 -7.39 7.02 20.85
CA GLN A 264 -8.77 6.51 20.78
C GLN A 264 -9.71 7.49 21.47
N ARG A 265 -10.74 7.93 20.74
CA ARG A 265 -11.77 8.81 21.27
C ARG A 265 -13.10 8.65 20.49
N TRP A 266 -14.22 8.67 21.19
CA TRP A 266 -15.57 8.53 20.60
C TRP A 266 -15.77 7.25 19.74
N GLY A 267 -15.10 6.16 20.10
CA GLY A 267 -15.15 4.92 19.31
C GLY A 267 -14.36 4.96 18.01
N LEU A 268 -13.54 6.02 17.80
CA LEU A 268 -12.65 6.18 16.65
C LEU A 268 -11.19 6.11 17.12
N SER A 269 -10.32 5.64 16.22
CA SER A 269 -8.88 5.69 16.37
C SER A 269 -8.30 6.73 15.41
N PHE A 270 -7.63 7.74 15.95
CA PHE A 270 -6.92 8.77 15.19
C PHE A 270 -5.43 8.48 15.24
N THR A 271 -4.79 8.33 14.09
CA THR A 271 -3.34 8.06 14.02
C THR A 271 -2.65 9.16 13.25
N ALA A 272 -1.52 9.63 13.77
CA ALA A 272 -0.55 10.45 13.07
C ALA A 272 0.80 9.74 13.08
N GLU A 273 1.39 9.53 11.90
CA GLU A 273 2.58 8.71 11.73
C GLU A 273 3.55 9.39 10.75
N TRP A 274 4.78 9.62 11.19
CA TRP A 274 5.86 10.05 10.33
C TRP A 274 6.52 8.84 9.70
N VAL A 275 6.53 8.79 8.37
CA VAL A 275 7.10 7.70 7.57
C VAL A 275 8.33 8.20 6.83
N ALA A 276 9.44 7.49 6.95
CA ALA A 276 10.69 7.75 6.26
C ALA A 276 11.12 6.53 5.44
N THR A 277 11.60 6.76 4.23
CA THR A 277 12.01 5.70 3.29
C THR A 277 13.40 5.98 2.74
N ARG A 278 14.20 4.93 2.62
CA ARG A 278 15.50 4.94 1.94
C ARG A 278 15.48 3.97 0.79
N THR A 279 15.65 4.48 -0.42
CA THR A 279 15.67 3.72 -1.67
C THR A 279 17.04 3.81 -2.33
N HIS A 280 17.42 2.78 -3.07
CA HIS A 280 18.68 2.79 -3.85
C HIS A 280 18.52 3.56 -5.15
N ARG A 281 17.36 3.40 -5.82
CA ARG A 281 17.02 4.04 -7.08
C ARG A 281 15.64 4.69 -6.98
N PRO A 282 15.57 6.02 -6.75
CA PRO A 282 14.30 6.73 -6.65
C PRO A 282 13.42 6.62 -7.90
N GLU A 283 14.03 6.45 -9.08
CA GLU A 283 13.34 6.30 -10.38
C GLU A 283 12.32 5.17 -10.38
N LEU A 284 12.61 4.08 -9.62
CA LEU A 284 11.71 2.92 -9.49
C LEU A 284 10.41 3.25 -8.74
N PHE A 285 10.43 4.32 -7.96
CA PHE A 285 9.31 4.73 -7.10
C PHE A 285 8.71 6.05 -7.58
N MET A 286 8.75 6.30 -8.88
CA MET A 286 8.13 7.45 -9.53
C MET A 286 6.91 7.03 -10.34
N ILE A 287 5.89 7.88 -10.35
CA ILE A 287 4.72 7.73 -11.21
C ILE A 287 4.57 8.96 -12.12
N PRO A 288 3.95 8.82 -13.31
CA PRO A 288 3.70 9.97 -14.19
C PRO A 288 2.81 11.02 -13.52
N ASP A 289 3.18 12.30 -13.62
CA ASP A 289 2.41 13.43 -13.11
C ASP A 289 2.52 14.65 -14.06
N GLY A 290 1.50 14.85 -14.87
CA GLY A 290 1.55 15.78 -16.00
C GLY A 290 2.62 15.36 -17.01
N ASP A 291 3.49 16.29 -17.37
CA ASP A 291 4.62 16.06 -18.29
C ASP A 291 5.89 15.54 -17.56
N GLY A 292 5.80 15.23 -16.28
CA GLY A 292 6.93 14.82 -15.46
C GLY A 292 6.67 13.59 -14.60
N TRP A 293 7.54 13.41 -13.60
CA TRP A 293 7.54 12.28 -12.68
C TRP A 293 7.41 12.74 -11.23
N LYS A 294 6.60 12.04 -10.44
CA LYS A 294 6.38 12.32 -9.02
C LYS A 294 6.83 11.16 -8.16
N ARG A 295 7.78 11.44 -7.27
CA ARG A 295 8.29 10.47 -6.29
C ARG A 295 7.21 10.04 -5.31
N GLN A 296 7.17 8.73 -5.01
CA GLN A 296 6.25 8.10 -4.08
C GLN A 296 6.92 7.67 -2.76
N ASP A 297 8.25 7.69 -2.71
CA ASP A 297 9.11 7.27 -1.59
C ASP A 297 9.55 8.43 -0.66
N ASN A 298 8.94 9.60 -0.79
CA ASN A 298 9.28 10.76 0.05
C ASN A 298 8.85 10.54 1.50
N ASN A 299 9.68 11.05 2.42
CA ASN A 299 9.31 11.15 3.83
C ASN A 299 8.06 12.01 3.98
N THR A 300 7.12 11.58 4.82
CA THR A 300 5.83 12.27 4.96
C THR A 300 5.16 11.96 6.28
N LEU A 301 4.27 12.87 6.70
CA LEU A 301 3.31 12.64 7.75
C LEU A 301 2.04 12.03 7.13
N VAL A 302 1.66 10.85 7.60
CA VAL A 302 0.40 10.18 7.26
C VAL A 302 -0.55 10.33 8.44
N VAL A 303 -1.76 10.79 8.16
CA VAL A 303 -2.83 10.84 9.16
C VAL A 303 -3.94 9.89 8.75
N SER A 304 -4.56 9.25 9.72
CA SER A 304 -5.69 8.35 9.46
C SER A 304 -6.71 8.38 10.58
N VAL A 305 -7.94 8.05 10.22
CA VAL A 305 -9.03 7.78 11.15
C VAL A 305 -9.60 6.41 10.84
N SER A 306 -9.83 5.59 11.87
CA SER A 306 -10.45 4.28 11.71
C SER A 306 -11.50 3.99 12.79
N ARG A 307 -12.39 3.04 12.45
CA ARG A 307 -13.38 2.48 13.36
C ARG A 307 -13.39 0.98 13.22
N LYS A 308 -13.35 0.30 14.35
CA LYS A 308 -13.57 -1.15 14.48
C LYS A 308 -15.00 -1.45 14.88
N PHE A 309 -15.52 -2.59 14.42
CA PHE A 309 -16.88 -3.06 14.68
C PHE A 309 -16.85 -4.49 15.18
#